data_268bd39e73e44132cc067a30dca21afc
#
_entry.id   268bd39e73e44132cc067a30dca21afc
#
_cell.length_a   1.000
_cell.length_b   1.000
_cell.length_c   1.000
_cell.angle_alpha   90.00
_cell.angle_beta   90.00
_cell.angle_gamma   90.00
#
_symmetry.space_group_name_H-M   'P 1'
#
loop_
_entity.id
_entity.type
_entity.pdbx_description
1 polymer ?
#
loop_
_entity_poly.entity_id
_entity_poly.type
_entity_poly.pdbx_seq_one_letter_code
_entity_poly.pdbx_strand_id
1 'polypeptide(L)'
;MRIVLQHGGGWYALNYNTENTNCIVWHLNSAADKNTVITLEPAVSFGGVYRLKQAQRNLYLTVVGSSLKWMAFTNNNDQIFSFVEPGADPNGSGTDSNCGWPLPAEWHTILSGFRTEDREDHDGIDIPAPAWTPIYAIADGVIGKVATESTNPLEGNTVRVNHVFGNNAPHKYVRSYYLHMIQTASVKEGDSVKKGDVIGYVGSTGDSTGNHLHLGTRYSNAQFTVGGDFYEGVDFFNPTELIGT
;
A
#
# COMPACT_ATOMS: atom_id res chain seq x y z
N MET A 1 13.16 19.60 11.59
CA MET A 1 12.79 19.71 10.16
C MET A 1 11.80 20.84 10.00
N ARG A 2 11.66 21.40 8.83
CA ARG A 2 10.59 22.33 8.46
C ARG A 2 9.84 21.76 7.30
N ILE A 3 8.53 21.88 7.30
CA ILE A 3 7.69 21.58 6.14
C ILE A 3 7.55 22.88 5.39
N VAL A 4 8.15 22.96 4.20
CA VAL A 4 8.17 24.16 3.36
C VAL A 4 7.44 23.88 2.07
N LEU A 5 6.66 24.86 1.65
CA LEU A 5 5.92 24.89 0.40
C LEU A 5 6.49 26.02 -0.46
N GLN A 6 6.65 25.81 -1.76
CA GLN A 6 7.00 26.84 -2.71
C GLN A 6 5.76 27.25 -3.51
N HIS A 7 5.44 28.54 -3.49
CA HIS A 7 4.31 29.07 -4.26
C HIS A 7 4.61 30.50 -4.72
N GLY A 8 4.37 30.82 -5.99
CA GLY A 8 4.55 32.19 -6.54
C GLY A 8 5.95 32.76 -6.35
N GLY A 9 7.01 31.94 -6.35
CA GLY A 9 8.39 32.35 -6.12
C GLY A 9 8.77 32.58 -4.66
N GLY A 10 7.84 32.43 -3.72
CA GLY A 10 8.06 32.48 -2.26
C GLY A 10 8.17 31.15 -1.58
N TRP A 11 8.85 31.10 -0.45
CA TRP A 11 8.92 29.95 0.44
C TRP A 11 7.98 30.16 1.63
N TYR A 12 7.18 29.18 1.95
CA TYR A 12 6.22 29.18 3.05
C TYR A 12 6.45 27.96 3.96
N ALA A 13 6.17 28.10 5.23
CA ALA A 13 6.27 27.01 6.18
C ALA A 13 5.00 26.89 7.03
N LEU A 14 4.71 25.67 7.49
CA LEU A 14 3.71 25.48 8.53
C LEU A 14 4.19 26.19 9.81
N ASN A 15 3.34 27.00 10.38
CA ASN A 15 3.65 27.82 11.54
C ASN A 15 2.54 27.72 12.58
N TYR A 16 2.88 28.02 13.83
CA TYR A 16 1.95 28.13 14.95
C TYR A 16 1.44 29.56 15.04
N ASN A 17 0.11 29.74 15.00
CA ASN A 17 -0.49 31.01 15.33
C ASN A 17 -0.57 31.18 16.85
N THR A 18 0.12 32.19 17.39
CA THR A 18 0.20 32.43 18.82
C THR A 18 -1.11 32.92 19.44
N GLU A 19 -2.05 33.38 18.62
CA GLU A 19 -3.31 33.95 19.10
C GLU A 19 -4.43 32.89 19.26
N ASN A 20 -4.47 31.87 18.41
CA ASN A 20 -5.62 30.96 18.37
C ASN A 20 -5.29 29.48 18.11
N THR A 21 -4.07 29.02 18.26
CA THR A 21 -3.62 27.64 18.04
C THR A 21 -3.79 27.10 16.62
N ASN A 22 -4.29 27.88 15.67
CA ASN A 22 -4.42 27.42 14.29
C ASN A 22 -3.05 27.13 13.68
N CYS A 23 -3.00 26.10 12.83
CA CYS A 23 -1.89 25.93 11.92
C CYS A 23 -2.08 26.91 10.76
N ILE A 24 -1.08 27.71 10.51
CA ILE A 24 -1.08 28.68 9.42
C ILE A 24 0.10 28.43 8.49
N VAL A 25 -0.04 28.81 7.23
CA VAL A 25 1.04 28.85 6.26
C VAL A 25 1.62 30.26 6.31
N TRP A 26 2.89 30.38 6.67
CA TRP A 26 3.55 31.66 6.83
C TRP A 26 4.74 31.79 5.90
N HIS A 27 4.93 32.98 5.34
CA HIS A 27 6.09 33.27 4.50
C HIS A 27 7.39 33.09 5.29
N LEU A 28 8.30 32.27 4.79
CA LEU A 28 9.56 31.97 5.46
C LEU A 28 10.57 33.12 5.22
N ASN A 29 10.56 34.12 6.09
CA ASN A 29 11.44 35.27 6.01
C ASN A 29 12.85 34.98 6.54
N SER A 30 13.03 33.99 7.38
CA SER A 30 14.30 33.68 8.03
C SER A 30 14.41 32.22 8.45
N ALA A 31 15.60 31.67 8.30
CA ALA A 31 15.92 30.33 8.82
C ALA A 31 15.86 30.26 10.37
N ALA A 32 15.79 31.40 11.06
CA ALA A 32 15.77 31.50 12.52
C ALA A 32 14.35 31.42 13.14
N ASP A 33 13.29 31.40 12.34
CA ASP A 33 11.93 31.29 12.88
C ASP A 33 11.71 29.92 13.54
N LYS A 34 11.74 29.92 14.88
CA LYS A 34 11.63 28.72 15.70
C LYS A 34 10.22 28.14 15.72
N ASN A 35 9.20 28.93 15.39
CA ASN A 35 7.80 28.46 15.34
C ASN A 35 7.54 27.55 14.14
N THR A 36 8.44 27.52 13.17
CA THR A 36 8.35 26.65 11.99
C THR A 36 9.09 25.33 12.15
N VAL A 37 9.77 25.09 13.27
CA VAL A 37 10.52 23.86 13.50
C VAL A 37 9.57 22.74 13.95
N ILE A 38 9.47 21.70 13.12
CA ILE A 38 8.61 20.54 13.32
C ILE A 38 9.48 19.29 13.47
N THR A 39 9.18 18.47 14.47
CA THR A 39 9.74 17.13 14.61
C THR A 39 8.75 16.12 14.05
N LEU A 40 9.24 15.18 13.25
CA LEU A 40 8.48 14.01 12.85
C LEU A 40 8.69 12.90 13.87
N GLU A 41 7.64 12.50 14.51
CA GLU A 41 7.62 11.34 15.40
C GLU A 41 6.90 10.20 14.67
N PRO A 42 7.51 9.02 14.48
CA PRO A 42 6.81 7.87 13.90
C PRO A 42 5.52 7.59 14.69
N ALA A 43 4.40 7.49 14.00
CA ALA A 43 3.11 7.26 14.64
C ALA A 43 2.89 5.80 15.04
N VAL A 44 3.51 4.89 14.28
CA VAL A 44 3.55 3.44 14.50
C VAL A 44 4.95 2.91 14.18
N SER A 45 5.27 1.72 14.62
CA SER A 45 6.59 1.10 14.42
C SER A 45 6.91 0.76 12.94
N PHE A 46 5.95 0.90 12.04
CA PHE A 46 6.07 0.57 10.62
C PHE A 46 5.61 1.74 9.74
N GLY A 47 6.46 2.15 8.87
CA GLY A 47 6.44 2.85 7.62
C GLY A 47 5.49 4.01 7.34
N GLY A 48 6.05 5.19 7.14
CA GLY A 48 5.44 6.26 6.32
C GLY A 48 4.41 7.14 7.02
N VAL A 49 3.97 6.83 8.23
CA VAL A 49 3.02 7.65 8.98
C VAL A 49 3.67 8.30 10.20
N TYR A 50 3.40 9.59 10.38
CA TYR A 50 4.10 10.42 11.36
C TYR A 50 3.12 11.31 12.12
N ARG A 51 3.50 11.67 13.33
CA ARG A 51 2.95 12.83 14.03
C ARG A 51 3.85 14.02 13.82
N LEU A 52 3.25 15.15 13.53
CA LEU A 52 3.96 16.40 13.34
C LEU A 52 3.91 17.18 14.65
N LYS A 53 5.05 17.27 15.34
CA LYS A 53 5.18 17.96 16.61
C LYS A 53 5.87 19.30 16.44
N GLN A 54 5.26 20.34 16.94
CA GLN A 54 5.89 21.65 17.05
C GLN A 54 6.96 21.59 18.15
N ALA A 55 8.22 21.76 17.76
CA ALA A 55 9.37 21.42 18.59
C ALA A 55 9.46 22.17 19.94
N GLN A 56 8.95 23.39 20.03
CA GLN A 56 9.08 24.23 21.23
C GLN A 56 7.91 24.11 22.22
N ARG A 57 6.72 23.72 21.74
CA ARG A 57 5.49 23.82 22.52
C ARG A 57 4.88 22.48 22.89
N ASN A 58 5.49 21.39 22.42
CA ASN A 58 4.98 20.03 22.63
C ASN A 58 3.51 19.86 22.17
N LEU A 59 3.14 20.54 21.09
CA LEU A 59 1.84 20.44 20.46
C LEU A 59 1.95 19.66 19.15
N TYR A 60 0.88 18.95 18.82
CA TYR A 60 0.81 18.11 17.62
C TYR A 60 -0.18 18.71 16.64
N LEU A 61 0.16 18.63 15.35
CA LEU A 61 -0.77 19.00 14.29
C LEU A 61 -1.98 18.07 14.35
N THR A 62 -3.18 18.61 14.30
CA THR A 62 -4.43 17.88 14.52
C THR A 62 -5.47 18.34 13.49
N VAL A 63 -6.20 17.42 12.89
CA VAL A 63 -7.36 17.69 12.04
C VAL A 63 -8.58 17.94 12.93
N VAL A 64 -9.21 19.10 12.81
CA VAL A 64 -10.43 19.45 13.56
C VAL A 64 -11.48 19.91 12.57
N GLY A 65 -12.38 19.03 12.19
CA GLY A 65 -13.29 19.26 11.07
C GLY A 65 -12.53 19.51 9.76
N SER A 66 -12.72 20.67 9.13
CA SER A 66 -12.00 21.08 7.91
C SER A 66 -10.75 21.93 8.18
N SER A 67 -10.27 21.98 9.42
CA SER A 67 -9.16 22.87 9.83
C SER A 67 -8.02 22.08 10.44
N LEU A 68 -6.80 22.65 10.36
CA LEU A 68 -5.62 22.14 11.06
C LEU A 68 -5.33 23.01 12.27
N LYS A 69 -5.10 22.39 13.42
CA LYS A 69 -4.76 23.07 14.69
C LYS A 69 -3.59 22.39 15.40
N TRP A 70 -2.87 23.14 16.20
CA TRP A 70 -1.86 22.62 17.09
C TRP A 70 -2.48 22.31 18.46
N MET A 71 -2.53 21.04 18.85
CA MET A 71 -3.21 20.58 20.07
C MET A 71 -2.31 19.67 20.89
N ALA A 72 -2.71 19.44 22.15
CA ALA A 72 -2.06 18.44 22.99
C ALA A 72 -2.15 17.04 22.36
N PHE A 73 -1.23 16.17 22.73
CA PHE A 73 -1.22 14.78 22.26
C PHE A 73 -2.50 14.05 22.73
N THR A 74 -3.22 13.44 21.80
CA THR A 74 -4.47 12.70 22.07
C THR A 74 -4.38 11.21 21.75
N ASN A 75 -3.33 10.80 21.04
CA ASN A 75 -3.15 9.44 20.48
C ASN A 75 -4.28 8.99 19.52
N ASN A 76 -4.99 9.92 18.91
CA ASN A 76 -6.04 9.65 17.93
C ASN A 76 -5.50 9.73 16.49
N ASN A 77 -6.23 9.18 15.54
CA ASN A 77 -5.87 9.20 14.11
C ASN A 77 -5.90 10.61 13.51
N ASP A 78 -6.60 11.56 14.13
CA ASP A 78 -6.62 12.98 13.74
C ASP A 78 -5.26 13.69 13.88
N GLN A 79 -4.26 13.05 14.52
CA GLN A 79 -2.88 13.51 14.65
C GLN A 79 -1.87 12.69 13.83
N ILE A 80 -2.33 11.81 12.97
CA ILE A 80 -1.49 10.96 12.13
C ILE A 80 -1.53 11.45 10.69
N PHE A 81 -0.36 11.63 10.11
CA PHE A 81 -0.17 12.16 8.75
C PHE A 81 0.80 11.29 7.97
N SER A 82 0.51 11.09 6.70
CA SER A 82 1.45 10.56 5.72
C SER A 82 1.93 11.69 4.80
N PHE A 83 3.13 11.56 4.26
CA PHE A 83 3.63 12.45 3.22
C PHE A 83 3.42 11.78 1.87
N VAL A 84 2.74 12.47 0.99
CA VAL A 84 2.49 12.03 -0.38
C VAL A 84 3.15 13.02 -1.35
N GLU A 85 3.58 12.53 -2.51
CA GLU A 85 4.13 13.38 -3.56
C GLU A 85 3.02 14.32 -4.12
N PRO A 86 3.38 15.54 -4.55
CA PRO A 86 2.41 16.44 -5.16
C PRO A 86 1.74 15.81 -6.38
N GLY A 87 0.40 15.72 -6.35
CA GLY A 87 -0.40 15.08 -7.39
C GLY A 87 -0.86 13.65 -7.06
N ALA A 88 -0.38 13.06 -5.96
CA ALA A 88 -0.97 11.85 -5.40
C ALA A 88 -2.28 12.20 -4.68
N ASP A 89 -3.24 11.26 -4.66
CA ASP A 89 -4.52 11.45 -3.97
C ASP A 89 -4.29 11.66 -2.46
N PRO A 90 -4.58 12.86 -1.91
CA PRO A 90 -4.36 13.15 -0.49
C PRO A 90 -5.35 12.43 0.43
N ASN A 91 -6.41 11.84 -0.11
CA ASN A 91 -7.44 11.15 0.67
C ASN A 91 -7.13 9.67 0.89
N GLY A 92 -5.97 9.19 0.32
CA GLY A 92 -5.48 7.86 0.65
C GLY A 92 -6.56 6.79 0.72
N SER A 93 -7.44 6.74 -0.26
CA SER A 93 -8.09 5.48 -0.56
C SER A 93 -7.01 4.60 -1.17
N GLY A 94 -6.13 4.10 -0.35
CA GLY A 94 -4.87 3.39 -0.53
C GLY A 94 -4.60 2.58 -1.80
N THR A 95 -5.20 2.96 -2.89
CA THR A 95 -4.90 2.39 -4.19
C THR A 95 -3.77 3.19 -4.80
N ASP A 96 -2.59 2.61 -4.90
CA ASP A 96 -1.60 3.12 -5.85
C ASP A 96 -2.34 3.25 -7.19
N SER A 97 -2.42 4.46 -7.74
CA SER A 97 -3.09 4.71 -9.02
C SER A 97 -2.54 3.83 -10.17
N ASN A 98 -1.44 3.15 -9.93
CA ASN A 98 -0.81 2.19 -10.81
C ASN A 98 -1.32 0.75 -10.65
N CYS A 99 -2.09 0.42 -9.63
CA CYS A 99 -2.65 -0.91 -9.46
C CYS A 99 -4.01 -1.04 -10.14
N GLY A 100 -4.34 -2.24 -10.59
CA GLY A 100 -5.60 -2.59 -11.22
C GLY A 100 -6.22 -3.84 -10.63
N TRP A 101 -7.52 -4.02 -10.86
CA TRP A 101 -8.23 -5.23 -10.51
C TRP A 101 -7.68 -6.43 -11.29
N PRO A 102 -7.50 -7.60 -10.66
CA PRO A 102 -6.79 -8.74 -11.26
C PRO A 102 -7.62 -9.58 -12.24
N LEU A 103 -8.91 -9.32 -12.37
CA LEU A 103 -9.84 -10.07 -13.25
C LEU A 103 -10.62 -9.12 -14.16
N PRO A 104 -11.32 -9.62 -15.21
CA PRO A 104 -12.28 -8.82 -15.98
C PRO A 104 -13.34 -8.16 -15.09
N ALA A 105 -13.84 -7.00 -15.53
CA ALA A 105 -14.73 -6.13 -14.75
C ALA A 105 -16.03 -6.80 -14.27
N GLU A 106 -16.53 -7.79 -14.99
CA GLU A 106 -17.70 -8.57 -14.60
C GLU A 106 -17.48 -9.44 -13.34
N TRP A 107 -16.23 -9.69 -12.95
CA TRP A 107 -15.83 -10.45 -11.77
C TRP A 107 -15.27 -9.55 -10.67
N HIS A 108 -15.89 -8.40 -10.44
CA HIS A 108 -15.47 -7.42 -9.45
C HIS A 108 -16.21 -7.62 -8.11
N THR A 109 -16.04 -8.80 -7.50
CA THR A 109 -16.69 -9.15 -6.23
C THR A 109 -15.73 -9.96 -5.38
N ILE A 110 -15.57 -9.59 -4.12
CA ILE A 110 -14.80 -10.35 -3.15
C ILE A 110 -15.76 -11.32 -2.43
N LEU A 111 -15.48 -12.62 -2.52
CA LEU A 111 -16.24 -13.66 -1.84
C LEU A 111 -15.76 -13.83 -0.39
N SER A 112 -14.45 -13.83 -0.17
CA SER A 112 -13.83 -13.94 1.15
C SER A 112 -12.76 -12.88 1.31
N GLY A 113 -12.81 -12.13 2.40
CA GLY A 113 -11.90 -11.03 2.70
C GLY A 113 -10.60 -11.47 3.36
N PHE A 114 -9.66 -10.52 3.48
CA PHE A 114 -8.40 -10.70 4.18
C PHE A 114 -8.62 -10.77 5.70
N ARG A 115 -8.16 -11.85 6.35
CA ARG A 115 -8.16 -12.06 7.81
C ARG A 115 -9.46 -11.62 8.49
N THR A 116 -10.61 -12.12 7.98
CA THR A 116 -11.92 -11.88 8.57
C THR A 116 -12.07 -12.65 9.89
N GLU A 117 -13.03 -12.28 10.74
CA GLU A 117 -13.26 -12.91 12.06
C GLU A 117 -13.47 -14.44 11.99
N ASP A 118 -14.02 -14.92 10.88
CA ASP A 118 -14.26 -16.34 10.62
C ASP A 118 -13.11 -17.05 9.87
N ARG A 119 -12.12 -16.29 9.36
CA ARG A 119 -10.94 -16.78 8.63
C ARG A 119 -9.70 -15.93 8.94
N GLU A 120 -9.25 -15.93 10.18
CA GLU A 120 -8.10 -15.13 10.66
C GLU A 120 -6.76 -15.50 9.98
N ASP A 121 -6.67 -16.70 9.41
CA ASP A 121 -5.51 -17.21 8.67
C ASP A 121 -5.56 -16.96 7.16
N HIS A 122 -6.61 -16.27 6.67
CA HIS A 122 -6.77 -15.97 5.24
C HIS A 122 -5.92 -14.78 4.80
N ASP A 123 -4.73 -15.06 4.31
CA ASP A 123 -3.70 -14.07 3.94
C ASP A 123 -3.91 -13.41 2.55
N GLY A 124 -5.15 -13.27 2.11
CA GLY A 124 -5.52 -12.68 0.84
C GLY A 124 -7.00 -12.39 0.72
N ILE A 125 -7.47 -12.23 -0.51
CA ILE A 125 -8.89 -12.13 -0.86
C ILE A 125 -9.23 -13.19 -1.90
N ASP A 126 -10.42 -13.77 -1.80
CA ASP A 126 -10.92 -14.72 -2.79
C ASP A 126 -11.92 -14.04 -3.71
N ILE A 127 -11.66 -14.10 -5.01
CA ILE A 127 -12.47 -13.49 -6.07
C ILE A 127 -13.06 -14.61 -6.93
N PRO A 128 -14.38 -14.89 -6.84
CA PRO A 128 -15.02 -15.96 -7.59
C PRO A 128 -15.07 -15.63 -9.07
N ALA A 129 -14.64 -16.57 -9.91
CA ALA A 129 -14.76 -16.45 -11.36
C ALA A 129 -14.73 -17.85 -12.00
N PRO A 130 -15.31 -18.04 -13.20
CA PRO A 130 -15.24 -19.31 -13.91
C PRO A 130 -13.81 -19.74 -14.22
N ALA A 131 -13.59 -21.04 -14.34
CA ALA A 131 -12.34 -21.58 -14.88
C ALA A 131 -12.01 -20.93 -16.21
N TRP A 132 -10.73 -20.73 -16.49
CA TRP A 132 -10.20 -20.06 -17.68
C TRP A 132 -10.45 -18.55 -17.78
N THR A 133 -11.03 -17.90 -16.76
CA THR A 133 -11.05 -16.44 -16.70
C THR A 133 -9.60 -15.93 -16.63
N PRO A 134 -9.19 -14.97 -17.51
CA PRO A 134 -7.83 -14.46 -17.48
C PRO A 134 -7.53 -13.73 -16.16
N ILE A 135 -6.32 -13.95 -15.64
CA ILE A 135 -5.79 -13.28 -14.48
C ILE A 135 -4.76 -12.25 -14.96
N TYR A 136 -4.94 -11.01 -14.51
CA TYR A 136 -4.08 -9.88 -14.87
C TYR A 136 -3.11 -9.52 -13.75
N ALA A 137 -1.90 -9.12 -14.11
CA ALA A 137 -0.97 -8.49 -13.17
C ALA A 137 -1.58 -7.17 -12.64
N ILE A 138 -1.66 -7.03 -11.31
CA ILE A 138 -2.25 -5.82 -10.68
C ILE A 138 -1.42 -4.56 -10.93
N ALA A 139 -0.13 -4.70 -11.18
CA ALA A 139 0.80 -3.58 -11.42
C ALA A 139 2.00 -4.05 -12.26
N ASP A 140 2.78 -3.10 -12.75
CA ASP A 140 4.10 -3.35 -13.34
C ASP A 140 5.00 -4.11 -12.37
N GLY A 141 5.77 -5.06 -12.87
CA GLY A 141 6.65 -5.84 -12.01
C GLY A 141 7.50 -6.86 -12.76
N VAL A 142 8.11 -7.76 -11.98
CA VAL A 142 8.91 -8.88 -12.47
C VAL A 142 8.35 -10.18 -11.87
N ILE A 143 8.17 -11.20 -12.69
CA ILE A 143 7.75 -12.52 -12.21
C ILE A 143 8.80 -13.05 -11.23
N GLY A 144 8.43 -13.10 -9.97
CA GLY A 144 9.32 -13.51 -8.88
C GLY A 144 9.38 -15.01 -8.69
N LYS A 145 8.25 -15.69 -8.91
CA LYS A 145 8.13 -17.15 -8.77
C LYS A 145 7.01 -17.69 -9.64
N VAL A 146 7.25 -18.88 -10.19
CA VAL A 146 6.22 -19.73 -10.80
C VAL A 146 6.28 -21.09 -10.10
N ALA A 147 5.16 -21.53 -9.54
CA ALA A 147 5.06 -22.84 -8.92
C ALA A 147 3.92 -23.65 -9.54
N THR A 148 4.03 -24.97 -9.45
CA THR A 148 3.02 -25.89 -9.91
C THR A 148 2.39 -26.61 -8.73
N GLU A 149 1.21 -27.17 -8.88
CA GLU A 149 0.54 -27.99 -7.87
C GLU A 149 1.44 -29.13 -7.36
N SER A 150 2.28 -29.69 -8.21
CA SER A 150 3.23 -30.75 -7.82
C SER A 150 4.35 -30.25 -6.90
N THR A 151 4.72 -28.97 -6.98
CA THR A 151 5.77 -28.35 -6.15
C THR A 151 5.21 -27.56 -4.98
N ASN A 152 3.94 -27.16 -5.06
CA ASN A 152 3.22 -26.43 -4.02
C ASN A 152 1.75 -26.90 -3.93
N PRO A 153 1.48 -28.04 -3.28
CA PRO A 153 0.14 -28.65 -3.27
C PRO A 153 -0.93 -27.84 -2.52
N LEU A 154 -0.55 -26.88 -1.68
CA LEU A 154 -1.49 -26.01 -0.99
C LEU A 154 -1.95 -24.84 -1.87
N GLU A 155 -1.02 -24.13 -2.47
CA GLU A 155 -1.32 -22.98 -3.32
C GLU A 155 -1.75 -23.39 -4.75
N GLY A 156 -1.46 -24.61 -5.15
CA GLY A 156 -1.70 -25.09 -6.51
C GLY A 156 -0.74 -24.46 -7.53
N ASN A 157 -1.22 -24.29 -8.76
CA ASN A 157 -0.47 -23.54 -9.76
C ASN A 157 -0.51 -22.04 -9.43
N THR A 158 0.66 -21.43 -9.30
CA THR A 158 0.82 -20.10 -8.69
C THR A 158 1.78 -19.24 -9.50
N VAL A 159 1.48 -17.95 -9.60
CA VAL A 159 2.42 -16.90 -10.01
C VAL A 159 2.58 -15.90 -8.87
N ARG A 160 3.82 -15.46 -8.65
CA ARG A 160 4.13 -14.36 -7.74
C ARG A 160 4.83 -13.25 -8.51
N VAL A 161 4.37 -12.02 -8.37
CA VAL A 161 4.95 -10.86 -9.05
C VAL A 161 5.60 -9.94 -8.02
N ASN A 162 6.83 -9.55 -8.27
CA ASN A 162 7.58 -8.59 -7.46
C ASN A 162 7.36 -7.19 -8.02
N HIS A 163 6.89 -6.28 -7.19
CA HIS A 163 6.64 -4.89 -7.52
C HIS A 163 7.59 -3.97 -6.75
N VAL A 164 7.95 -2.85 -7.38
CA VAL A 164 8.64 -1.74 -6.72
C VAL A 164 7.78 -0.51 -6.93
N PHE A 165 7.10 -0.10 -5.89
CA PHE A 165 6.24 1.08 -5.92
C PHE A 165 7.00 2.35 -5.56
N GLY A 166 6.43 3.50 -5.91
CA GLY A 166 6.91 4.80 -5.47
C GLY A 166 6.68 5.01 -3.96
N ASN A 167 7.11 6.17 -3.47
CA ASN A 167 7.01 6.50 -2.04
C ASN A 167 5.57 6.73 -1.56
N ASN A 168 4.59 6.71 -2.45
CA ASN A 168 3.17 6.95 -2.18
C ASN A 168 2.38 5.65 -1.94
N ALA A 169 2.94 4.50 -2.29
CA ALA A 169 2.33 3.23 -1.98
C ALA A 169 2.44 2.93 -0.48
N PRO A 170 1.51 2.18 0.11
CA PRO A 170 1.59 1.75 1.51
C PRO A 170 2.91 1.02 1.80
N HIS A 171 3.45 0.33 0.80
CA HIS A 171 4.72 -0.39 0.88
C HIS A 171 5.51 -0.24 -0.43
N LYS A 172 6.83 0.01 -0.32
CA LYS A 172 7.70 0.17 -1.48
C LYS A 172 7.97 -1.14 -2.21
N TYR A 173 8.23 -2.20 -1.48
CA TYR A 173 8.51 -3.51 -2.05
C TYR A 173 7.37 -4.44 -1.72
N VAL A 174 6.64 -4.85 -2.74
CA VAL A 174 5.45 -5.70 -2.63
C VAL A 174 5.61 -6.91 -3.52
N ARG A 175 5.12 -8.05 -3.04
CA ARG A 175 4.93 -9.26 -3.84
C ARG A 175 3.46 -9.61 -3.84
N SER A 176 2.84 -9.70 -5.01
CA SER A 176 1.49 -10.24 -5.18
C SER A 176 1.54 -11.73 -5.51
N TYR A 177 0.56 -12.46 -5.01
CA TYR A 177 0.40 -13.91 -5.11
C TYR A 177 -0.92 -14.20 -5.81
N TYR A 178 -0.87 -14.99 -6.88
CA TYR A 178 -2.03 -15.41 -7.66
C TYR A 178 -2.09 -16.93 -7.63
N LEU A 179 -3.01 -17.49 -6.85
CA LEU A 179 -3.06 -18.91 -6.53
C LEU A 179 -4.19 -19.63 -7.28
N HIS A 180 -4.17 -20.94 -7.16
CA HIS A 180 -5.19 -21.88 -7.64
C HIS A 180 -5.43 -21.83 -9.16
N MET A 181 -4.44 -21.39 -9.96
CA MET A 181 -4.56 -21.32 -11.41
C MET A 181 -4.87 -22.70 -12.02
N ILE A 182 -5.64 -22.71 -13.13
CA ILE A 182 -6.07 -23.96 -13.75
C ILE A 182 -4.91 -24.77 -14.34
N GLN A 183 -3.84 -24.08 -14.74
CA GLN A 183 -2.65 -24.72 -15.30
C GLN A 183 -1.40 -23.89 -14.95
N THR A 184 -0.23 -24.48 -15.17
CA THR A 184 1.03 -23.75 -15.06
C THR A 184 1.02 -22.52 -15.97
N ALA A 185 1.42 -21.38 -15.43
CA ALA A 185 1.47 -20.12 -16.16
C ALA A 185 2.41 -20.19 -17.37
N SER A 186 2.09 -19.41 -18.40
CA SER A 186 2.95 -19.25 -19.58
C SER A 186 4.14 -18.30 -19.36
N VAL A 187 4.06 -17.45 -18.31
CA VAL A 187 5.15 -16.56 -17.88
C VAL A 187 6.23 -17.33 -17.14
N LYS A 188 7.44 -16.78 -17.08
CA LYS A 188 8.61 -17.39 -16.45
C LYS A 188 9.19 -16.46 -15.40
N GLU A 189 9.86 -17.04 -14.40
CA GLU A 189 10.66 -16.28 -13.42
C GLU A 189 11.66 -15.36 -14.13
N GLY A 190 11.67 -14.08 -13.74
CA GLY A 190 12.47 -13.04 -14.36
C GLY A 190 11.79 -12.26 -15.49
N ASP A 191 10.66 -12.72 -16.02
CA ASP A 191 9.92 -11.96 -17.03
C ASP A 191 9.39 -10.65 -16.45
N SER A 192 9.50 -9.56 -17.23
CA SER A 192 8.86 -8.29 -16.90
C SER A 192 7.41 -8.31 -17.36
N VAL A 193 6.52 -7.83 -16.50
CA VAL A 193 5.07 -7.69 -16.81
C VAL A 193 4.61 -6.27 -16.55
N LYS A 194 3.59 -5.86 -17.30
CA LYS A 194 2.88 -4.61 -17.13
C LYS A 194 1.54 -4.84 -16.46
N LYS A 195 1.02 -3.81 -15.78
CA LYS A 195 -0.35 -3.82 -15.29
C LYS A 195 -1.33 -4.22 -16.41
N GLY A 196 -2.16 -5.22 -16.15
CA GLY A 196 -3.13 -5.72 -17.11
C GLY A 196 -2.61 -6.81 -18.04
N ASP A 197 -1.32 -7.17 -17.99
CA ASP A 197 -0.81 -8.33 -18.72
C ASP A 197 -1.42 -9.62 -18.16
N VAL A 198 -1.81 -10.53 -19.05
CA VAL A 198 -2.33 -11.85 -18.65
C VAL A 198 -1.17 -12.70 -18.13
N ILE A 199 -1.25 -13.13 -16.88
CA ILE A 199 -0.24 -13.94 -16.22
C ILE A 199 -0.68 -15.37 -15.89
N GLY A 200 -1.96 -15.67 -16.10
CA GLY A 200 -2.54 -16.99 -15.87
C GLY A 200 -4.05 -17.00 -16.07
N TYR A 201 -4.67 -18.06 -15.61
CA TYR A 201 -6.12 -18.26 -15.72
C TYR A 201 -6.68 -18.89 -14.45
N VAL A 202 -7.87 -18.45 -14.05
CA VAL A 202 -8.59 -18.95 -12.87
C VAL A 202 -8.81 -20.45 -12.97
N GLY A 203 -8.62 -21.14 -11.85
CA GLY A 203 -8.85 -22.58 -11.69
C GLY A 203 -9.25 -22.91 -10.26
N SER A 204 -8.90 -24.13 -9.86
CA SER A 204 -9.17 -24.67 -8.50
C SER A 204 -8.11 -25.72 -8.15
N THR A 205 -6.85 -25.51 -8.53
CA THR A 205 -5.76 -26.42 -8.15
C THR A 205 -5.28 -26.15 -6.73
N GLY A 206 -4.67 -27.12 -6.09
CA GLY A 206 -4.24 -27.01 -4.70
C GLY A 206 -5.40 -27.20 -3.70
N ASP A 207 -5.29 -26.59 -2.52
CA ASP A 207 -6.33 -26.62 -1.47
C ASP A 207 -7.43 -25.60 -1.79
N SER A 208 -8.32 -25.98 -2.68
CA SER A 208 -9.40 -25.15 -3.21
C SER A 208 -10.69 -25.91 -3.36
N THR A 209 -11.81 -25.32 -2.93
CA THR A 209 -13.14 -25.95 -2.99
C THR A 209 -13.94 -25.59 -4.24
N GLY A 210 -13.43 -24.69 -5.09
CA GLY A 210 -14.12 -24.23 -6.30
C GLY A 210 -13.33 -23.16 -7.06
N ASN A 211 -13.76 -22.86 -8.29
CA ASN A 211 -13.04 -21.89 -9.13
C ASN A 211 -13.06 -20.48 -8.52
N HIS A 212 -11.89 -19.96 -8.24
CA HIS A 212 -11.67 -18.59 -7.78
C HIS A 212 -10.21 -18.18 -8.00
N LEU A 213 -9.94 -16.89 -7.97
CA LEU A 213 -8.60 -16.36 -7.77
C LEU A 213 -8.42 -16.06 -6.27
N HIS A 214 -7.43 -16.67 -5.62
CA HIS A 214 -6.90 -16.15 -4.37
C HIS A 214 -5.80 -15.14 -4.70
N LEU A 215 -6.00 -13.87 -4.31
CA LEU A 215 -5.02 -12.80 -4.42
C LEU A 215 -4.48 -12.46 -3.04
N GLY A 216 -3.19 -12.68 -2.82
CA GLY A 216 -2.48 -12.25 -1.62
C GLY A 216 -1.48 -11.14 -1.93
N THR A 217 -1.14 -10.32 -0.94
CA THR A 217 -0.08 -9.32 -1.03
C THR A 217 0.81 -9.35 0.20
N ARG A 218 2.11 -9.31 -0.02
CA ARG A 218 3.12 -9.21 1.05
C ARG A 218 4.04 -8.02 0.81
N TYR A 219 4.49 -7.40 1.88
CA TYR A 219 5.51 -6.35 1.80
C TYR A 219 6.84 -6.79 2.42
N SER A 220 7.91 -6.08 2.09
CA SER A 220 9.24 -6.27 2.66
C SER A 220 9.95 -4.93 2.78
N ASN A 221 10.90 -4.85 3.72
CA ASN A 221 11.82 -3.71 3.85
C ASN A 221 12.93 -3.72 2.78
N ALA A 222 13.10 -4.83 2.07
CA ALA A 222 14.06 -5.01 0.98
C ALA A 222 13.36 -5.52 -0.28
N GLN A 223 13.96 -5.24 -1.44
CA GLN A 223 13.44 -5.70 -2.72
C GLN A 223 13.41 -7.24 -2.78
N PHE A 224 12.28 -7.78 -3.21
CA PHE A 224 12.13 -9.22 -3.46
C PHE A 224 13.03 -9.67 -4.61
N THR A 225 13.68 -10.81 -4.46
CA THR A 225 14.51 -11.42 -5.52
C THR A 225 13.71 -12.45 -6.31
N VAL A 226 14.12 -12.67 -7.56
CA VAL A 226 13.58 -13.74 -8.40
C VAL A 226 13.99 -15.09 -7.80
N GLY A 227 13.06 -16.05 -7.74
CA GLY A 227 13.29 -17.39 -7.17
C GLY A 227 13.34 -17.45 -5.63
N GLY A 228 13.42 -16.32 -4.94
CA GLY A 228 13.48 -16.29 -3.48
C GLY A 228 12.10 -16.47 -2.82
N ASP A 229 12.06 -17.30 -1.78
CA ASP A 229 10.82 -17.58 -1.04
C ASP A 229 10.81 -17.06 0.40
N PHE A 230 11.97 -16.83 1.00
CA PHE A 230 12.10 -16.40 2.40
C PHE A 230 12.73 -15.01 2.52
N TYR A 231 12.07 -14.16 3.31
CA TYR A 231 12.54 -12.82 3.64
C TYR A 231 12.20 -12.51 5.10
N GLU A 232 13.17 -12.01 5.87
CA GLU A 232 12.91 -11.52 7.21
C GLU A 232 12.08 -10.22 7.17
N GLY A 233 11.18 -10.05 8.14
CA GLY A 233 10.36 -8.84 8.26
C GLY A 233 9.31 -8.69 7.17
N VAL A 234 8.82 -9.80 6.64
CA VAL A 234 7.76 -9.85 5.61
C VAL A 234 6.45 -10.19 6.27
N ASP A 235 5.41 -9.42 5.98
CA ASP A 235 4.05 -9.73 6.43
C ASP A 235 3.05 -9.55 5.28
N PHE A 236 1.91 -10.21 5.40
CA PHE A 236 0.77 -10.02 4.52
C PHE A 236 0.01 -8.75 4.90
N PHE A 237 -0.58 -8.11 3.93
CA PHE A 237 -1.50 -7.00 4.11
C PHE A 237 -2.67 -7.13 3.13
N ASN A 238 -3.75 -6.41 3.41
CA ASN A 238 -4.97 -6.53 2.63
C ASN A 238 -4.76 -6.05 1.18
N PRO A 239 -4.95 -6.91 0.17
CA PRO A 239 -4.80 -6.53 -1.24
C PRO A 239 -5.64 -5.32 -1.65
N THR A 240 -6.79 -5.08 -1.01
CA THR A 240 -7.66 -3.94 -1.31
C THR A 240 -7.02 -2.59 -1.03
N GLU A 241 -5.95 -2.54 -0.23
CA GLU A 241 -5.15 -1.34 -0.01
C GLU A 241 -4.40 -0.88 -1.29
N LEU A 242 -4.18 -1.81 -2.24
CA LEU A 242 -3.55 -1.52 -3.53
C LEU A 242 -4.56 -1.37 -4.67
N ILE A 243 -5.55 -2.29 -4.75
CA ILE A 243 -6.42 -2.40 -5.92
C ILE A 243 -7.78 -1.71 -5.75
N GLY A 244 -8.10 -1.25 -4.52
CA GLY A 244 -9.42 -0.73 -4.18
C GLY A 244 -10.49 -1.83 -4.04
N THR A 245 -11.71 -1.42 -3.81
CA THR A 245 -12.92 -2.27 -3.69
C THR A 245 -13.98 -1.83 -4.70
#